data_4f04b55802eb12b182e6713cc19c334b
#
_entry.id   4f04b55802eb12b182e6713cc19c334b
#
_cell.length_a   1.000
_cell.length_b   1.000
_cell.length_c   1.000
_cell.angle_alpha   90.00
_cell.angle_beta   90.00
_cell.angle_gamma   90.00
#
_symmetry.space_group_name_H-M   'P 1'
#
loop_
_entity.id
_entity.type
_entity.pdbx_description
1 polymer ?
#
loop_
_entity_poly.entity_id
_entity_poly.type
_entity_poly.pdbx_seq_one_letter_code
_entity_poly.pdbx_strand_id
1 'polypeptide(L)'
;GFTMHPSSGVKHPGTFSGLREKIPYLKELGITAVELMPIFEFDETMPAREVDGKKLLDYWGYNTVSFFAPNTSYAAEDEYTHEGYELKALVKELNENGIEVFLDVVFNHTAEGNEHGPFFCFKGFDNNIYYMLTPDGQYYNFSGCGNTLNCNHPIVQQLIMECLRYWVT
;
A
#
# COMPACT_ATOMS: atom_id res chain seq x y z
N GLY A 1 5.76 -2.26 10.56
CA GLY A 1 5.44 -2.65 11.95
C GLY A 1 6.34 -3.75 12.48
N PHE A 2 6.45 -4.89 11.80
CA PHE A 2 7.12 -6.10 12.29
C PHE A 2 8.55 -5.87 12.79
N THR A 3 9.35 -5.05 12.10
CA THR A 3 10.74 -4.78 12.46
C THR A 3 10.96 -3.48 13.24
N MET A 4 9.91 -2.73 13.56
CA MET A 4 10.02 -1.41 14.20
C MET A 4 10.46 -1.45 15.67
N HIS A 5 10.17 -2.54 16.39
CA HIS A 5 10.56 -2.65 17.77
C HIS A 5 12.09 -2.86 17.90
N PRO A 6 12.79 -2.21 18.84
CA PRO A 6 14.25 -2.32 19.00
C PRO A 6 14.75 -3.76 19.15
N SER A 7 13.95 -4.67 19.74
CA SER A 7 14.31 -6.09 19.86
C SER A 7 14.41 -6.82 18.52
N SER A 8 13.98 -6.21 17.42
CA SER A 8 14.18 -6.78 16.08
C SER A 8 15.67 -6.87 15.73
N GLY A 9 16.47 -5.90 16.18
CA GLY A 9 17.91 -5.86 15.95
C GLY A 9 18.31 -5.64 14.49
N VAL A 10 17.37 -5.22 13.62
CA VAL A 10 17.66 -4.99 12.19
C VAL A 10 18.28 -3.60 11.98
N LYS A 11 19.06 -3.48 10.91
CA LYS A 11 19.75 -2.23 10.58
C LYS A 11 18.78 -1.13 10.12
N HIS A 12 17.75 -1.49 9.34
CA HIS A 12 16.76 -0.57 8.78
C HIS A 12 15.34 -0.97 9.19
N PRO A 13 14.88 -0.62 10.42
CA PRO A 13 13.54 -0.97 10.89
C PRO A 13 12.44 -0.39 10.02
N GLY A 14 11.38 -1.17 9.78
CA GLY A 14 10.20 -0.71 9.02
C GLY A 14 10.34 -0.79 7.50
N THR A 15 11.47 -1.28 6.99
CA THR A 15 11.74 -1.32 5.55
C THR A 15 11.73 -2.75 4.98
N PHE A 16 11.70 -2.85 3.65
CA PHE A 16 11.86 -4.13 2.94
C PHE A 16 13.20 -4.79 3.27
N SER A 17 14.28 -4.01 3.30
CA SER A 17 15.62 -4.50 3.67
C SER A 17 15.66 -4.99 5.11
N GLY A 18 14.99 -4.31 6.04
CA GLY A 18 14.88 -4.77 7.42
C GLY A 18 14.10 -6.08 7.57
N LEU A 19 13.08 -6.31 6.72
CA LEU A 19 12.37 -7.59 6.71
C LEU A 19 13.25 -8.72 6.15
N ARG A 20 14.09 -8.46 5.15
CA ARG A 20 15.06 -9.44 4.62
C ARG A 20 15.98 -9.98 5.71
N GLU A 21 16.45 -9.13 6.62
CA GLU A 21 17.28 -9.56 7.76
C GLU A 21 16.56 -10.55 8.71
N LYS A 22 15.23 -10.64 8.62
CA LYS A 22 14.40 -11.55 9.44
C LYS A 22 14.07 -12.88 8.76
N ILE A 23 14.48 -13.11 7.52
CA ILE A 23 14.21 -14.36 6.81
C ILE A 23 14.73 -15.60 7.60
N PRO A 24 15.93 -15.60 8.21
CA PRO A 24 16.37 -16.72 9.04
C PRO A 24 15.42 -17.01 10.21
N TYR A 25 14.93 -15.98 10.88
CA TYR A 25 13.95 -16.11 11.97
C TYR A 25 12.62 -16.68 11.48
N LEU A 26 12.12 -16.19 10.33
CA LEU A 26 10.87 -16.68 9.74
C LEU A 26 10.98 -18.17 9.37
N LYS A 27 12.13 -18.59 8.87
CA LYS A 27 12.41 -20.02 8.61
C LYS A 27 12.45 -20.86 9.88
N GLU A 28 13.12 -20.38 10.92
CA GLU A 28 13.16 -21.06 12.22
C GLU A 28 11.77 -21.20 12.83
N LEU A 29 10.92 -20.17 12.65
CA LEU A 29 9.52 -20.20 13.07
C LEU A 29 8.69 -21.23 12.27
N GLY A 30 9.17 -21.65 11.10
CA GLY A 30 8.54 -22.69 10.27
C GLY A 30 7.38 -22.19 9.41
N ILE A 31 7.31 -20.88 9.13
CA ILE A 31 6.28 -20.36 8.22
C ILE A 31 6.62 -20.67 6.76
N THR A 32 5.59 -20.82 5.94
CA THR A 32 5.71 -21.10 4.50
C THR A 32 5.27 -19.93 3.62
N ALA A 33 4.63 -18.93 4.20
CA ALA A 33 4.20 -17.74 3.49
C ALA A 33 4.19 -16.52 4.42
N VAL A 34 4.38 -15.34 3.84
CA VAL A 34 4.12 -14.05 4.46
C VAL A 34 3.04 -13.32 3.70
N GLU A 35 2.09 -12.73 4.40
CA GLU A 35 1.14 -11.79 3.85
C GLU A 35 1.57 -10.39 4.27
N LEU A 36 1.88 -9.55 3.30
CA LEU A 36 2.27 -8.17 3.54
C LEU A 36 1.01 -7.30 3.52
N MET A 37 0.77 -6.55 4.60
CA MET A 37 -0.20 -5.46 4.61
C MET A 37 0.10 -4.52 3.43
N PRO A 38 -0.84 -3.65 3.02
CA PRO A 38 -0.68 -2.90 1.78
C PRO A 38 0.68 -2.23 1.63
N ILE A 39 1.32 -2.54 0.50
CA ILE A 39 2.64 -2.01 0.13
C ILE A 39 2.55 -0.95 -0.97
N PHE A 40 1.36 -0.69 -1.50
CA PHE A 40 1.16 0.37 -2.49
C PHE A 40 1.47 1.72 -1.85
N GLU A 41 1.86 2.70 -2.68
CA GLU A 41 2.14 4.06 -2.20
C GLU A 41 0.90 4.66 -1.52
N PHE A 42 1.09 5.14 -0.29
CA PHE A 42 0.11 5.87 0.51
C PHE A 42 0.82 6.96 1.31
N ASP A 43 0.10 7.98 1.72
CA ASP A 43 0.63 9.05 2.58
C ASP A 43 0.41 8.68 4.06
N GLU A 44 1.48 8.35 4.75
CA GLU A 44 1.44 7.96 6.16
C GLU A 44 0.97 9.09 7.07
N THR A 45 1.02 10.34 6.61
CA THR A 45 0.59 11.49 7.37
C THR A 45 -0.92 11.76 7.28
N MET A 46 -1.63 11.00 6.46
CA MET A 46 -3.08 11.10 6.29
C MET A 46 -3.81 9.88 6.87
N PRO A 47 -4.90 10.09 7.65
CA PRO A 47 -5.37 11.37 8.18
C PRO A 47 -4.49 11.83 9.34
N ALA A 48 -4.19 13.12 9.39
CA ALA A 48 -3.40 13.70 10.46
C ALA A 48 -4.11 13.50 11.81
N ARG A 49 -3.55 12.64 12.65
CA ARG A 49 -4.03 12.35 13.99
C ARG A 49 -2.92 12.64 14.99
N GLU A 50 -3.27 13.29 16.07
CA GLU A 50 -2.33 13.61 17.14
C GLU A 50 -2.83 13.06 18.46
N VAL A 51 -1.93 12.43 19.22
CA VAL A 51 -2.18 11.93 20.58
C VAL A 51 -1.00 12.36 21.46
N ASP A 52 -1.29 13.02 22.55
CA ASP A 52 -0.29 13.51 23.53
C ASP A 52 0.84 14.33 22.86
N GLY A 53 0.50 15.21 21.90
CA GLY A 53 1.45 16.04 21.17
C GLY A 53 2.30 15.30 20.13
N LYS A 54 2.00 14.04 19.86
CA LYS A 54 2.69 13.21 18.85
C LYS A 54 1.77 12.98 17.65
N LYS A 55 2.24 13.32 16.46
CA LYS A 55 1.57 12.95 15.22
C LYS A 55 1.65 11.43 15.04
N LEU A 56 0.49 10.82 14.81
CA LEU A 56 0.39 9.42 14.46
C LEU A 56 0.43 9.28 12.94
N LEU A 57 1.10 8.23 12.49
CA LEU A 57 1.16 7.86 11.08
C LEU A 57 0.13 6.76 10.79
N ASP A 58 -0.34 6.71 9.55
CA ASP A 58 -1.13 5.58 9.07
C ASP A 58 -0.25 4.31 9.13
N TYR A 59 -0.74 3.32 9.86
CA TYR A 59 0.00 2.08 10.10
C TYR A 59 -0.34 0.98 9.10
N TRP A 60 -1.57 0.99 8.59
CA TRP A 60 -2.08 -0.14 7.79
C TRP A 60 -1.91 0.03 6.29
N GLY A 61 -1.90 1.27 5.80
CA GLY A 61 -1.70 1.56 4.39
C GLY A 61 -2.92 1.30 3.48
N TYR A 62 -4.12 1.10 4.04
CA TYR A 62 -5.34 0.94 3.23
C TYR A 62 -5.88 2.28 2.70
N ASN A 63 -5.00 3.15 2.24
CA ASN A 63 -5.31 4.49 1.77
C ASN A 63 -4.48 4.84 0.54
N THR A 64 -4.70 4.10 -0.54
CA THR A 64 -3.83 4.10 -1.71
C THR A 64 -3.82 5.43 -2.46
N VAL A 65 -2.63 5.95 -2.69
CA VAL A 65 -2.34 7.10 -3.55
C VAL A 65 -1.95 6.64 -4.95
N SER A 66 -1.10 5.61 -5.06
CA SER A 66 -0.67 5.05 -6.34
C SER A 66 -0.75 3.52 -6.33
N PHE A 67 -1.42 2.96 -7.34
CA PHE A 67 -1.63 1.52 -7.47
C PHE A 67 -0.48 0.78 -8.14
N PHE A 68 0.48 1.48 -8.74
CA PHE A 68 1.59 0.92 -9.54
C PHE A 68 2.96 1.24 -8.95
N ALA A 69 3.02 1.73 -7.72
CA ALA A 69 4.27 2.02 -7.04
C ALA A 69 4.25 1.45 -5.63
N PRO A 70 5.35 0.84 -5.15
CA PRO A 70 5.48 0.48 -3.75
C PRO A 70 5.69 1.74 -2.91
N ASN A 71 5.34 1.65 -1.62
CA ASN A 71 5.46 2.76 -0.71
C ASN A 71 6.94 3.16 -0.52
N THR A 72 7.25 4.42 -0.77
CA THR A 72 8.60 4.99 -0.72
C THR A 72 9.20 4.94 0.67
N SER A 73 8.39 5.04 1.73
CA SER A 73 8.87 4.98 3.12
C SER A 73 9.32 3.58 3.55
N TYR A 74 9.04 2.55 2.74
CA TYR A 74 9.51 1.18 3.00
C TYR A 74 10.87 0.87 2.39
N ALA A 75 11.49 1.81 1.68
CA ALA A 75 12.89 1.70 1.27
C ALA A 75 13.84 2.03 2.44
N ALA A 76 15.00 1.37 2.45
CA ALA A 76 16.08 1.66 3.39
C ALA A 76 17.00 2.77 2.90
N GLU A 77 17.03 3.02 1.59
CA GLU A 77 17.87 4.01 0.92
C GLU A 77 17.01 5.10 0.26
N ASP A 78 17.45 6.35 0.36
CA ASP A 78 16.74 7.54 -0.14
C ASP A 78 16.96 7.78 -1.66
N GLU A 79 17.40 6.76 -2.40
CA GLU A 79 17.59 6.86 -3.84
C GLU A 79 16.27 6.66 -4.58
N TYR A 80 16.06 7.46 -5.63
CA TYR A 80 14.85 7.41 -6.45
C TYR A 80 14.63 6.01 -7.05
N THR A 81 13.40 5.49 -6.93
CA THR A 81 12.96 4.15 -7.35
C THR A 81 13.54 2.96 -6.57
N HIS A 82 14.30 3.20 -5.50
CA HIS A 82 14.96 2.13 -4.74
C HIS A 82 13.96 1.21 -4.03
N GLU A 83 12.80 1.71 -3.66
CA GLU A 83 11.69 0.96 -3.06
C GLU A 83 11.27 -0.24 -3.93
N GLY A 84 11.24 -0.08 -5.25
CA GLY A 84 10.92 -1.15 -6.19
C GLY A 84 11.98 -2.23 -6.24
N TYR A 85 13.25 -1.85 -6.21
CA TYR A 85 14.36 -2.81 -6.18
C TYR A 85 14.43 -3.57 -4.86
N GLU A 86 14.23 -2.89 -3.74
CA GLU A 86 14.23 -3.52 -2.42
C GLU A 86 13.07 -4.51 -2.26
N LEU A 87 11.87 -4.17 -2.74
CA LEU A 87 10.74 -5.09 -2.74
C LEU A 87 11.02 -6.34 -3.57
N LYS A 88 11.52 -6.17 -4.80
CA LYS A 88 11.88 -7.31 -5.67
C LYS A 88 12.94 -8.19 -5.03
N ALA A 89 13.94 -7.59 -4.38
CA ALA A 89 14.97 -8.32 -3.67
C ALA A 89 14.40 -9.10 -2.47
N LEU A 90 13.47 -8.50 -1.72
CA LEU A 90 12.78 -9.17 -0.62
C LEU A 90 11.97 -10.38 -1.11
N VAL A 91 11.14 -10.20 -2.14
CA VAL A 91 10.32 -11.29 -2.70
C VAL A 91 11.20 -12.43 -3.21
N LYS A 92 12.25 -12.10 -3.96
CA LYS A 92 13.21 -13.09 -4.47
C LYS A 92 13.83 -13.90 -3.33
N GLU A 93 14.35 -13.24 -2.29
CA GLU A 93 15.03 -13.90 -1.20
C GLU A 93 14.08 -14.72 -0.33
N LEU A 94 12.84 -14.28 -0.12
CA LEU A 94 11.79 -15.09 0.52
C LEU A 94 11.52 -16.37 -0.28
N ASN A 95 11.32 -16.26 -1.60
CA ASN A 95 11.07 -17.42 -2.46
C ASN A 95 12.25 -18.40 -2.50
N GLU A 96 13.48 -17.90 -2.57
CA GLU A 96 14.70 -18.73 -2.48
C GLU A 96 14.80 -19.48 -1.16
N ASN A 97 14.18 -18.99 -0.10
CA ASN A 97 14.09 -19.62 1.20
C ASN A 97 12.81 -20.46 1.42
N GLY A 98 12.00 -20.66 0.38
CA GLY A 98 10.78 -21.47 0.43
C GLY A 98 9.60 -20.78 1.12
N ILE A 99 9.62 -19.44 1.17
CA ILE A 99 8.55 -18.63 1.75
C ILE A 99 7.84 -17.89 0.62
N GLU A 100 6.53 -18.15 0.46
CA GLU A 100 5.68 -17.44 -0.50
C GLU A 100 5.32 -16.05 0.00
N VAL A 101 4.97 -15.14 -0.93
CA VAL A 101 4.56 -13.77 -0.61
C VAL A 101 3.16 -13.51 -1.11
N PHE A 102 2.28 -13.08 -0.23
CA PHE A 102 0.95 -12.55 -0.56
C PHE A 102 0.94 -11.04 -0.36
N LEU A 103 0.36 -10.32 -1.31
CA LEU A 103 0.14 -8.88 -1.20
C LEU A 103 -1.32 -8.63 -0.85
N ASP A 104 -1.55 -7.98 0.29
CA ASP A 104 -2.88 -7.48 0.65
C ASP A 104 -3.15 -6.20 -0.15
N VAL A 105 -4.23 -6.19 -0.93
CA VAL A 105 -4.56 -5.10 -1.85
C VAL A 105 -5.99 -4.60 -1.65
N VAL A 106 -6.21 -3.30 -1.81
CA VAL A 106 -7.51 -2.65 -1.70
C VAL A 106 -7.84 -1.88 -2.95
N PHE A 107 -9.02 -2.17 -3.54
CA PHE A 107 -9.51 -1.51 -4.75
C PHE A 107 -10.90 -0.88 -4.59
N ASN A 108 -11.44 -0.81 -3.38
CA ASN A 108 -12.78 -0.28 -3.17
C ASN A 108 -12.81 1.25 -2.99
N HIS A 109 -11.69 1.87 -2.67
CA HIS A 109 -11.54 3.32 -2.48
C HIS A 109 -10.11 3.78 -2.74
N THR A 110 -9.90 5.10 -2.71
CA THR A 110 -8.59 5.74 -2.79
C THR A 110 -8.38 6.73 -1.65
N ALA A 111 -7.16 7.22 -1.50
CA ALA A 111 -6.80 8.26 -0.54
C ALA A 111 -7.44 9.63 -0.82
N GLU A 112 -8.17 9.78 -1.92
CA GLU A 112 -8.74 11.09 -2.31
C GLU A 112 -9.96 11.52 -1.48
N GLY A 113 -10.44 10.66 -0.56
CA GLY A 113 -11.57 10.97 0.31
C GLY A 113 -12.85 11.34 -0.47
N ASN A 114 -13.63 12.26 0.07
CA ASN A 114 -14.84 12.79 -0.55
C ASN A 114 -14.59 14.06 -1.38
N GLU A 115 -15.62 14.85 -1.67
CA GLU A 115 -15.55 16.10 -2.43
C GLU A 115 -14.63 17.17 -1.81
N HIS A 116 -14.37 17.08 -0.52
CA HIS A 116 -13.45 17.97 0.20
C HIS A 116 -12.03 17.42 0.29
N GLY A 117 -11.81 16.19 -0.14
CA GLY A 117 -10.50 15.54 -0.12
C GLY A 117 -9.58 16.02 -1.23
N PRO A 118 -8.30 15.64 -1.15
CA PRO A 118 -7.29 16.06 -2.12
C PRO A 118 -7.51 15.45 -3.52
N PHE A 119 -6.73 15.95 -4.48
CA PHE A 119 -6.70 15.51 -5.86
C PHE A 119 -5.31 14.90 -6.12
N PHE A 120 -5.16 13.61 -5.92
CA PHE A 120 -3.87 12.91 -6.10
C PHE A 120 -3.81 12.15 -7.42
N CYS A 121 -4.89 11.49 -7.78
CA CYS A 121 -4.92 10.54 -8.86
C CYS A 121 -6.18 10.71 -9.75
N PHE A 122 -7.25 10.00 -9.50
CA PHE A 122 -8.35 9.85 -10.48
C PHE A 122 -9.34 11.01 -10.53
N LYS A 123 -9.50 11.78 -9.44
CA LYS A 123 -10.35 12.97 -9.46
C LYS A 123 -9.94 13.96 -10.54
N GLY A 124 -8.63 14.13 -10.72
CA GLY A 124 -8.09 15.05 -11.71
C GLY A 124 -8.12 14.53 -13.15
N PHE A 125 -8.24 13.22 -13.35
CA PHE A 125 -8.32 12.62 -14.69
C PHE A 125 -9.74 12.55 -15.21
N ASP A 126 -10.60 11.78 -14.55
CA ASP A 126 -12.02 11.67 -14.88
C ASP A 126 -12.83 11.16 -13.69
N ASN A 127 -13.32 12.09 -12.90
CA ASN A 127 -14.05 11.80 -11.68
C ASN A 127 -15.28 10.90 -11.90
N ASN A 128 -15.98 11.10 -13.02
CA ASN A 128 -17.23 10.38 -13.32
C ASN A 128 -17.00 8.92 -13.75
N ILE A 129 -15.82 8.62 -14.29
CA ILE A 129 -15.45 7.25 -14.68
C ILE A 129 -14.96 6.48 -13.47
N TYR A 130 -14.05 7.08 -12.69
CA TYR A 130 -13.36 6.36 -11.64
C TYR A 130 -14.14 6.23 -10.35
N TYR A 131 -15.06 7.14 -10.06
CA TYR A 131 -15.81 7.11 -8.80
C TYR A 131 -17.31 6.90 -9.02
N MET A 132 -17.93 6.24 -8.05
CA MET A 132 -19.39 6.15 -7.99
C MET A 132 -19.95 7.46 -7.44
N LEU A 133 -20.68 8.18 -8.27
CA LEU A 133 -21.28 9.47 -7.94
C LEU A 133 -22.80 9.40 -7.99
N THR A 134 -23.45 10.16 -7.10
CA THR A 134 -24.87 10.45 -7.16
C THR A 134 -25.18 11.40 -8.35
N PRO A 135 -26.43 11.54 -8.78
CA PRO A 135 -26.78 12.47 -9.88
C PRO A 135 -26.43 13.94 -9.62
N ASP A 136 -26.32 14.36 -8.36
CA ASP A 136 -25.90 15.68 -7.94
C ASP A 136 -24.38 15.81 -7.69
N GLY A 137 -23.60 14.74 -8.02
CA GLY A 137 -22.13 14.75 -8.01
C GLY A 137 -21.47 14.44 -6.67
N GLN A 138 -22.22 13.98 -5.67
CA GLN A 138 -21.67 13.54 -4.41
C GLN A 138 -21.09 12.12 -4.53
N TYR A 139 -20.10 11.79 -3.69
CA TYR A 139 -19.51 10.45 -3.69
C TYR A 139 -20.38 9.45 -2.92
N TYR A 140 -20.67 8.30 -3.54
CA TYR A 140 -21.07 7.14 -2.76
C TYR A 140 -19.93 6.70 -1.87
N ASN A 141 -20.23 6.47 -0.59
CA ASN A 141 -19.23 6.13 0.43
C ASN A 141 -19.53 4.74 1.04
N PHE A 142 -19.61 3.72 0.19
CA PHE A 142 -19.83 2.34 0.63
C PHE A 142 -18.61 1.77 1.37
N SER A 143 -17.42 2.30 1.07
CA SER A 143 -16.17 1.90 1.73
C SER A 143 -16.04 2.45 3.17
N GLY A 144 -16.74 3.53 3.49
CA GLY A 144 -16.53 4.30 4.73
C GLY A 144 -15.34 5.25 4.71
N CYS A 145 -14.59 5.31 3.58
CA CYS A 145 -13.37 6.09 3.41
C CYS A 145 -13.55 7.38 2.59
N GLY A 146 -14.80 7.77 2.35
CA GLY A 146 -15.15 9.03 1.67
C GLY A 146 -15.51 8.86 0.20
N ASN A 147 -15.01 7.84 -0.49
CA ASN A 147 -15.34 7.53 -1.88
C ASN A 147 -15.49 6.02 -2.10
N THR A 148 -16.03 5.68 -3.25
CA THR A 148 -16.11 4.30 -3.74
C THR A 148 -15.66 4.29 -5.19
N LEU A 149 -14.65 3.48 -5.53
CA LEU A 149 -14.26 3.26 -6.92
C LEU A 149 -15.39 2.57 -7.70
N ASN A 150 -15.63 3.04 -8.92
CA ASN A 150 -16.66 2.50 -9.80
C ASN A 150 -16.18 1.20 -10.48
N CYS A 151 -16.02 0.14 -9.71
CA CYS A 151 -15.54 -1.15 -10.20
C CYS A 151 -16.47 -1.82 -11.22
N ASN A 152 -17.67 -1.28 -11.46
CA ASN A 152 -18.55 -1.72 -12.53
C ASN A 152 -18.18 -1.09 -13.89
N HIS A 153 -17.40 -0.02 -13.90
CA HIS A 153 -16.99 0.62 -15.13
C HIS A 153 -15.82 -0.14 -15.80
N PRO A 154 -15.90 -0.43 -17.13
CA PRO A 154 -14.87 -1.23 -17.81
C PRO A 154 -13.45 -0.67 -17.69
N ILE A 155 -13.28 0.66 -17.68
CA ILE A 155 -11.99 1.32 -17.52
C ILE A 155 -11.40 1.05 -16.12
N VAL A 156 -12.23 1.08 -15.08
CA VAL A 156 -11.79 0.78 -13.72
C VAL A 156 -11.46 -0.71 -13.57
N GLN A 157 -12.24 -1.59 -14.18
CA GLN A 157 -11.94 -3.02 -14.24
C GLN A 157 -10.60 -3.27 -14.93
N GLN A 158 -10.36 -2.60 -16.06
CA GLN A 158 -9.08 -2.70 -16.75
C GLN A 158 -7.91 -2.19 -15.89
N LEU A 159 -8.08 -1.05 -15.22
CA LEU A 159 -7.08 -0.53 -14.29
C LEU A 159 -6.71 -1.56 -13.22
N ILE A 160 -7.70 -2.18 -12.58
CA ILE A 160 -7.50 -3.20 -11.55
C ILE A 160 -6.76 -4.41 -12.14
N MET A 161 -7.18 -4.89 -13.31
CA MET A 161 -6.53 -6.04 -13.96
C MET A 161 -5.09 -5.74 -14.35
N GLU A 162 -4.80 -4.54 -14.87
CA GLU A 162 -3.42 -4.14 -15.19
C GLU A 162 -2.57 -3.97 -13.92
N CYS A 163 -3.16 -3.45 -12.84
CA CYS A 163 -2.49 -3.37 -11.56
C CYS A 163 -2.12 -4.78 -11.05
N LEU A 164 -3.05 -5.72 -11.04
CA LEU A 164 -2.78 -7.09 -10.60
C LEU A 164 -1.70 -7.75 -11.47
N ARG A 165 -1.74 -7.57 -12.79
CA ARG A 165 -0.69 -8.07 -13.70
C ARG A 165 0.66 -7.46 -13.39
N TYR A 166 0.72 -6.15 -13.18
CA TYR A 166 1.97 -5.44 -12.85
C TYR A 166 2.68 -6.01 -11.62
N TRP A 167 1.91 -6.38 -10.59
CA TRP A 167 2.49 -6.88 -9.35
C TRP A 167 2.89 -8.36 -9.39
N VAL A 168 2.38 -9.16 -10.35
CA VAL A 168 2.71 -10.60 -10.46
C VAL A 168 3.67 -10.92 -11.60
N THR A 169 4.06 -9.95 -12.42
CA THR A 169 5.05 -10.10 -13.51
C THR A 169 6.37 -9.46 -13.17
#